data_3a3466762f6cb2738cfab37ad07dda5f
#
_entry.id   3a3466762f6cb2738cfab37ad07dda5f
#
_cell.length_a   1.000
_cell.length_b   1.000
_cell.length_c   1.000
_cell.angle_alpha   90.00
_cell.angle_beta   90.00
_cell.angle_gamma   90.00
#
_symmetry.space_group_name_H-M   'P 1'
#
loop_
_entity.id
_entity.type
_entity.pdbx_description
1 polymer ?
#
loop_
_entity_poly.entity_id
_entity_poly.type
_entity_poly.pdbx_seq_one_letter_code
_entity_poly.pdbx_strand_id
1 'polypeptide(L)'
;MKTKIILITDAWEPQVNGVVTTYKNIIANLPPEITVDVIHPGLFSNIKVPFYKEVPLPFCSYKKMFKIIETRDEHWHMLGYDTKYHIATEGILGFQAKRVLEKLGIQYTTSYHTKFPEFFNEMFGVPVSWTKWYFNWFHKNAKYVMCSSESNAKENSNWNSVVLDKGYDFHFRFNDKYKDNKVVLLYAGRVSKEKNLDAFCELDVSSCVAPSVEVIKVIVGDGPYKKKLQKKYPHIRFLGYKFGEELARCYQLADVFVFPSKVDTYGIVILEAMACGTPVAAYPVTGPIDQIQNGVNGFVDVDLSTAVCFALEVDRGSTHLSVKDKNWKKSASQFVEYIYKNQ
;
A
#
# COMPACT_ATOMS: atom_id res chain seq x y z
N MET A 1 32.21 -2.57 -0.05
CA MET A 1 31.80 -3.88 -0.56
C MET A 1 30.48 -3.68 -1.29
N LYS A 2 30.28 -4.24 -2.48
CA LYS A 2 28.99 -4.11 -3.20
C LYS A 2 27.98 -5.06 -2.56
N THR A 3 26.74 -4.63 -2.44
CA THR A 3 25.68 -5.47 -1.86
C THR A 3 24.63 -5.81 -2.90
N LYS A 4 24.20 -7.08 -2.86
CA LYS A 4 23.08 -7.60 -3.60
C LYS A 4 21.94 -7.95 -2.63
N ILE A 5 20.83 -7.25 -2.72
CA ILE A 5 19.62 -7.60 -1.97
C ILE A 5 18.80 -8.59 -2.80
N ILE A 6 18.56 -9.77 -2.28
CA ILE A 6 17.62 -10.75 -2.86
C ILE A 6 16.25 -10.44 -2.28
N LEU A 7 15.40 -9.83 -3.10
CA LEU A 7 14.01 -9.47 -2.75
C LEU A 7 13.07 -10.58 -3.20
N ILE A 8 12.35 -11.20 -2.25
CA ILE A 8 11.39 -12.25 -2.54
C ILE A 8 9.98 -11.70 -2.35
N THR A 9 9.14 -11.80 -3.38
CA THR A 9 7.78 -11.24 -3.34
C THR A 9 6.79 -12.05 -4.18
N ASP A 10 5.56 -12.19 -3.68
CA ASP A 10 4.42 -12.75 -4.42
C ASP A 10 3.66 -11.67 -5.23
N ALA A 11 4.01 -10.39 -5.03
CA ALA A 11 3.43 -9.25 -5.73
C ALA A 11 4.49 -8.52 -6.56
N TRP A 12 4.37 -8.58 -7.89
CA TRP A 12 5.27 -7.90 -8.81
C TRP A 12 4.53 -7.51 -10.11
N GLU A 13 5.19 -6.76 -10.98
CA GLU A 13 4.61 -6.40 -12.27
C GLU A 13 4.11 -7.64 -13.04
N PRO A 14 2.99 -7.54 -13.75
CA PRO A 14 2.19 -6.35 -14.08
C PRO A 14 1.10 -5.96 -13.05
N GLN A 15 1.15 -6.47 -11.82
CA GLN A 15 0.18 -6.09 -10.78
C GLN A 15 0.30 -4.61 -10.41
N VAL A 16 -0.85 -3.96 -10.20
CA VAL A 16 -0.95 -2.57 -9.72
C VAL A 16 -1.44 -2.60 -8.27
N ASN A 17 -0.52 -2.47 -7.32
CA ASN A 17 -0.84 -2.42 -5.89
C ASN A 17 0.28 -1.72 -5.09
N GLY A 18 -0.01 -1.40 -3.82
CA GLY A 18 0.91 -0.66 -2.95
C GLY A 18 2.25 -1.36 -2.67
N VAL A 19 2.31 -2.70 -2.72
CA VAL A 19 3.56 -3.46 -2.51
C VAL A 19 4.50 -3.24 -3.69
N VAL A 20 3.98 -3.43 -4.92
CA VAL A 20 4.74 -3.20 -6.16
C VAL A 20 5.23 -1.77 -6.23
N THR A 21 4.35 -0.78 -5.98
CA THR A 21 4.71 0.65 -5.94
C THR A 21 5.83 0.90 -4.94
N THR A 22 5.73 0.37 -3.72
CA THR A 22 6.73 0.55 -2.68
C THR A 22 8.10 0.05 -3.11
N TYR A 23 8.22 -1.21 -3.54
CA TYR A 23 9.54 -1.77 -3.87
C TYR A 23 10.14 -1.23 -5.15
N LYS A 24 9.33 -0.90 -6.16
CA LYS A 24 9.84 -0.21 -7.35
C LYS A 24 10.47 1.13 -7.01
N ASN A 25 9.78 1.92 -6.18
CA ASN A 25 10.30 3.23 -5.78
C ASN A 25 11.50 3.13 -4.83
N ILE A 26 11.51 2.17 -3.90
CA ILE A 26 12.69 1.91 -3.06
C ILE A 26 13.87 1.56 -3.96
N ILE A 27 13.74 0.59 -4.87
CA ILE A 27 14.81 0.15 -5.78
C ILE A 27 15.33 1.31 -6.63
N ALA A 28 14.45 2.15 -7.16
CA ALA A 28 14.81 3.31 -7.98
C ALA A 28 15.59 4.39 -7.20
N ASN A 29 15.51 4.39 -5.86
CA ASN A 29 16.16 5.37 -4.99
C ASN A 29 17.30 4.77 -4.13
N LEU A 30 17.72 3.54 -4.40
CA LEU A 30 18.87 2.93 -3.70
C LEU A 30 20.18 3.60 -4.11
N PRO A 31 21.18 3.63 -3.21
CA PRO A 31 22.55 4.02 -3.56
C PRO A 31 23.11 3.07 -4.64
N PRO A 32 23.98 3.58 -5.53
CA PRO A 32 24.46 2.83 -6.70
C PRO A 32 25.29 1.57 -6.36
N GLU A 33 25.84 1.47 -5.16
CA GLU A 33 26.57 0.31 -4.64
C GLU A 33 25.63 -0.84 -4.21
N ILE A 34 24.34 -0.57 -4.05
CA ILE A 34 23.32 -1.55 -3.67
C ILE A 34 22.44 -1.86 -4.86
N THR A 35 22.38 -3.12 -5.22
CA THR A 35 21.54 -3.59 -6.31
C THR A 35 20.57 -4.67 -5.83
N VAL A 36 19.44 -4.83 -6.51
CA VAL A 36 18.40 -5.78 -6.12
C VAL A 36 18.22 -6.84 -7.19
N ASP A 37 18.07 -8.08 -6.75
CA ASP A 37 17.67 -9.21 -7.59
C ASP A 37 16.32 -9.72 -7.06
N VAL A 38 15.29 -9.74 -7.92
CA VAL A 38 13.92 -9.99 -7.50
C VAL A 38 13.49 -11.41 -7.84
N ILE A 39 13.06 -12.17 -6.83
CA ILE A 39 12.37 -13.46 -7.00
C ILE A 39 10.87 -13.18 -6.94
N HIS A 40 10.18 -13.33 -8.07
CA HIS A 40 8.79 -12.95 -8.23
C HIS A 40 7.99 -13.99 -9.03
N PRO A 41 6.64 -13.94 -9.01
CA PRO A 41 5.80 -14.96 -9.65
C PRO A 41 6.10 -15.20 -11.14
N GLY A 42 6.53 -14.18 -11.88
CA GLY A 42 6.87 -14.30 -13.31
C GLY A 42 8.00 -15.29 -13.62
N LEU A 43 8.78 -15.74 -12.62
CA LEU A 43 9.82 -16.75 -12.77
C LEU A 43 9.28 -18.20 -12.64
N PHE A 44 7.99 -18.36 -12.42
CA PHE A 44 7.35 -19.63 -12.12
C PHE A 44 6.13 -19.85 -13.01
N SER A 45 5.72 -21.11 -13.16
CA SER A 45 4.38 -21.43 -13.67
C SER A 45 3.34 -20.97 -12.66
N ASN A 46 2.27 -20.34 -13.14
CA ASN A 46 1.27 -19.73 -12.28
C ASN A 46 -0.15 -20.22 -12.61
N ILE A 47 -1.01 -20.32 -11.59
CA ILE A 47 -2.46 -20.40 -11.75
C ILE A 47 -3.06 -19.03 -11.48
N LYS A 48 -4.06 -18.63 -12.26
CA LYS A 48 -4.85 -17.41 -12.02
C LYS A 48 -5.93 -17.71 -10.99
N VAL A 49 -5.99 -16.89 -9.93
CA VAL A 49 -7.03 -17.01 -8.91
C VAL A 49 -8.39 -16.64 -9.52
N PRO A 50 -9.43 -17.50 -9.40
CA PRO A 50 -10.80 -17.10 -9.72
C PRO A 50 -11.15 -15.84 -8.93
N PHE A 51 -11.83 -14.87 -9.54
CA PHE A 51 -12.20 -13.54 -8.98
C PHE A 51 -11.05 -12.53 -8.81
N TYR A 52 -9.77 -12.95 -8.74
CA TYR A 52 -8.57 -12.09 -8.66
C TYR A 52 -7.56 -12.51 -9.73
N LYS A 53 -7.96 -12.43 -11.00
CA LYS A 53 -7.15 -12.90 -12.17
C LYS A 53 -5.79 -12.20 -12.29
N GLU A 54 -5.63 -11.05 -11.67
CA GLU A 54 -4.39 -10.29 -11.62
C GLU A 54 -3.40 -10.78 -10.54
N VAL A 55 -3.85 -11.66 -9.62
CA VAL A 55 -3.00 -12.25 -8.58
C VAL A 55 -2.57 -13.65 -9.03
N PRO A 56 -1.33 -13.82 -9.52
CA PRO A 56 -0.81 -15.13 -9.87
C PRO A 56 -0.49 -15.94 -8.61
N LEU A 57 -0.85 -17.22 -8.59
CA LEU A 57 -0.37 -18.18 -7.60
C LEU A 57 0.76 -19.00 -8.20
N PRO A 58 2.02 -18.77 -7.80
CA PRO A 58 3.17 -19.46 -8.36
C PRO A 58 3.29 -20.89 -7.85
N PHE A 59 3.61 -21.82 -8.74
CA PHE A 59 4.01 -23.17 -8.36
C PHE A 59 5.50 -23.18 -7.95
N CYS A 60 5.73 -23.10 -6.65
CA CYS A 60 7.07 -23.13 -6.09
C CYS A 60 7.16 -24.18 -4.97
N SER A 61 7.88 -25.28 -5.23
CA SER A 61 8.21 -26.24 -4.18
C SER A 61 9.41 -25.77 -3.35
N TYR A 62 9.57 -26.35 -2.15
CA TYR A 62 10.74 -26.12 -1.31
C TYR A 62 12.05 -26.37 -2.06
N LYS A 63 12.19 -27.52 -2.76
CA LYS A 63 13.38 -27.87 -3.52
C LYS A 63 13.70 -26.85 -4.62
N LYS A 64 12.67 -26.32 -5.29
CA LYS A 64 12.85 -25.31 -6.34
C LYS A 64 13.33 -23.98 -5.74
N MET A 65 12.74 -23.53 -4.65
CA MET A 65 13.17 -22.31 -3.96
C MET A 65 14.58 -22.45 -3.40
N PHE A 66 14.90 -23.60 -2.80
CA PHE A 66 16.24 -23.91 -2.30
C PHE A 66 17.30 -23.75 -3.39
N LYS A 67 17.09 -24.42 -4.56
CA LYS A 67 18.02 -24.32 -5.68
C LYS A 67 18.16 -22.88 -6.22
N ILE A 68 17.07 -22.12 -6.26
CA ILE A 68 17.10 -20.72 -6.72
C ILE A 68 17.95 -19.87 -5.77
N ILE A 69 17.72 -19.98 -4.45
CA ILE A 69 18.46 -19.21 -3.44
C ILE A 69 19.93 -19.60 -3.47
N GLU A 70 20.26 -20.89 -3.41
CA GLU A 70 21.63 -21.41 -3.47
C GLU A 70 22.38 -20.92 -4.72
N THR A 71 21.79 -21.11 -5.91
CA THR A 71 22.44 -20.70 -7.17
C THR A 71 22.66 -19.18 -7.23
N ARG A 72 21.70 -18.36 -6.73
CA ARG A 72 21.86 -16.90 -6.72
C ARG A 72 22.90 -16.45 -5.72
N ASP A 73 22.91 -17.06 -4.54
CA ASP A 73 23.88 -16.74 -3.51
C ASP A 73 25.30 -17.02 -4.00
N GLU A 74 25.57 -18.22 -4.51
CA GLU A 74 26.85 -18.59 -5.13
C GLU A 74 27.25 -17.65 -6.26
N HIS A 75 26.33 -17.35 -7.15
CA HIS A 75 26.58 -16.46 -8.30
C HIS A 75 27.02 -15.06 -7.85
N TRP A 76 26.29 -14.44 -6.92
CA TRP A 76 26.60 -13.10 -6.47
C TRP A 76 27.87 -13.05 -5.61
N HIS A 77 28.12 -14.08 -4.79
CA HIS A 77 29.37 -14.21 -4.05
C HIS A 77 30.59 -14.34 -4.99
N MET A 78 30.50 -15.15 -6.04
CA MET A 78 31.55 -15.24 -7.07
C MET A 78 31.86 -13.90 -7.74
N LEU A 79 30.86 -13.02 -7.87
CA LEU A 79 31.02 -11.66 -8.41
C LEU A 79 31.48 -10.63 -7.34
N GLY A 80 31.76 -11.06 -6.10
CA GLY A 80 32.25 -10.20 -5.03
C GLY A 80 31.19 -9.36 -4.34
N TYR A 81 29.91 -9.77 -4.42
CA TYR A 81 28.81 -9.12 -3.69
C TYR A 81 28.59 -9.80 -2.32
N ASP A 82 28.22 -8.99 -1.33
CA ASP A 82 27.59 -9.46 -0.09
C ASP A 82 26.07 -9.57 -0.32
N THR A 83 25.51 -10.74 -0.06
CA THR A 83 24.06 -10.99 -0.26
C THR A 83 23.27 -10.73 1.00
N LYS A 84 22.12 -10.05 0.85
CA LYS A 84 21.14 -9.80 1.93
C LYS A 84 19.77 -10.23 1.46
N TYR A 85 18.94 -10.72 2.36
CA TYR A 85 17.64 -11.30 2.03
C TYR A 85 16.50 -10.52 2.65
N HIS A 86 15.51 -10.18 1.81
CA HIS A 86 14.27 -9.54 2.24
C HIS A 86 13.06 -10.25 1.64
N ILE A 87 12.13 -10.67 2.50
CA ILE A 87 10.86 -11.29 2.09
C ILE A 87 9.75 -10.24 2.22
N ALA A 88 9.27 -9.76 1.09
CA ALA A 88 8.33 -8.63 1.03
C ALA A 88 6.87 -9.03 1.24
N THR A 89 6.53 -10.31 1.07
CA THR A 89 5.15 -10.81 1.16
C THR A 89 5.11 -12.22 1.75
N GLU A 90 3.96 -12.55 2.36
CA GLU A 90 3.73 -13.79 3.12
C GLU A 90 3.07 -14.91 2.28
N GLY A 91 3.07 -14.76 0.96
CA GLY A 91 2.49 -15.74 0.04
C GLY A 91 3.36 -16.98 -0.17
N ILE A 92 3.13 -17.68 -1.27
CA ILE A 92 3.78 -18.99 -1.57
C ILE A 92 5.29 -18.84 -1.67
N LEU A 93 5.78 -17.79 -2.38
CA LEU A 93 7.22 -17.56 -2.54
C LEU A 93 7.85 -17.18 -1.20
N GLY A 94 7.23 -16.26 -0.46
CA GLY A 94 7.69 -15.86 0.87
C GLY A 94 7.73 -17.04 1.84
N PHE A 95 6.67 -17.89 1.86
CA PHE A 95 6.63 -19.10 2.68
C PHE A 95 7.79 -20.06 2.39
N GLN A 96 8.07 -20.35 1.12
CA GLN A 96 9.15 -21.26 0.76
C GLN A 96 10.52 -20.63 1.03
N ALA A 97 10.69 -19.33 0.75
CA ALA A 97 11.93 -18.62 1.00
C ALA A 97 12.28 -18.61 2.50
N LYS A 98 11.32 -18.27 3.38
CA LYS A 98 11.50 -18.35 4.84
C LYS A 98 12.07 -19.70 5.27
N ARG A 99 11.43 -20.79 4.84
CA ARG A 99 11.84 -22.15 5.21
C ARG A 99 13.25 -22.49 4.74
N VAL A 100 13.61 -22.02 3.54
CA VAL A 100 14.96 -22.25 2.99
C VAL A 100 15.99 -21.46 3.77
N LEU A 101 15.77 -20.16 3.97
CA LEU A 101 16.71 -19.26 4.68
C LEU A 101 16.96 -19.74 6.12
N GLU A 102 15.89 -20.14 6.83
CA GLU A 102 16.02 -20.71 8.17
C GLU A 102 16.80 -22.02 8.20
N LYS A 103 16.58 -22.89 7.21
CA LYS A 103 17.34 -24.16 7.10
C LYS A 103 18.82 -23.92 6.83
N LEU A 104 19.16 -22.87 6.08
CA LEU A 104 20.54 -22.49 5.77
C LEU A 104 21.19 -21.63 6.88
N GLY A 105 20.43 -21.23 7.91
CA GLY A 105 20.91 -20.32 8.95
C GLY A 105 21.17 -18.89 8.45
N ILE A 106 20.56 -18.50 7.34
CA ILE A 106 20.72 -17.18 6.72
C ILE A 106 19.74 -16.19 7.37
N GLN A 107 20.25 -15.06 7.84
CA GLN A 107 19.41 -13.98 8.37
C GLN A 107 18.62 -13.29 7.24
N TYR A 108 17.39 -12.89 7.55
CA TYR A 108 16.51 -12.18 6.62
C TYR A 108 15.65 -11.17 7.36
N THR A 109 15.13 -10.19 6.60
CA THR A 109 14.10 -9.26 7.05
C THR A 109 12.79 -9.57 6.32
N THR A 110 11.67 -9.13 6.89
CA THR A 110 10.34 -9.27 6.26
C THR A 110 9.62 -7.94 6.24
N SER A 111 8.54 -7.85 5.48
CA SER A 111 7.60 -6.74 5.55
C SER A 111 6.18 -7.23 5.77
N TYR A 112 5.37 -6.37 6.41
CA TYR A 112 3.94 -6.58 6.60
C TYR A 112 3.17 -5.43 5.96
N HIS A 113 2.65 -5.67 4.76
CA HIS A 113 2.02 -4.65 3.91
C HIS A 113 0.51 -4.75 3.85
N THR A 114 -0.09 -5.85 4.30
CA THR A 114 -1.53 -6.09 4.16
C THR A 114 -2.06 -6.78 5.41
N LYS A 115 -3.16 -6.27 5.96
CA LYS A 115 -3.90 -6.93 7.06
C LYS A 115 -4.63 -8.17 6.52
N PHE A 116 -3.87 -9.16 6.09
CA PHE A 116 -4.43 -10.40 5.55
C PHE A 116 -5.36 -11.12 6.52
N PRO A 117 -5.12 -11.18 7.84
CA PRO A 117 -6.05 -11.79 8.78
C PRO A 117 -7.46 -11.19 8.69
N GLU A 118 -7.54 -9.87 8.71
CA GLU A 118 -8.80 -9.13 8.59
C GLU A 118 -9.39 -9.26 7.18
N PHE A 119 -8.56 -9.17 6.16
CA PHE A 119 -8.96 -9.36 4.75
C PHE A 119 -9.57 -10.77 4.52
N PHE A 120 -8.93 -11.84 5.02
CA PHE A 120 -9.45 -13.20 4.89
C PHE A 120 -10.75 -13.40 5.67
N ASN A 121 -10.89 -12.75 6.82
CA ASN A 121 -12.13 -12.76 7.58
C ASN A 121 -13.29 -12.11 6.80
N GLU A 122 -13.07 -10.90 6.25
CA GLU A 122 -14.09 -10.18 5.46
C GLU A 122 -14.49 -10.91 4.18
N MET A 123 -13.52 -11.52 3.50
CA MET A 123 -13.75 -12.14 2.19
C MET A 123 -14.28 -13.57 2.27
N PHE A 124 -13.83 -14.33 3.26
CA PHE A 124 -14.05 -15.77 3.32
C PHE A 124 -14.61 -16.26 4.68
N GLY A 125 -14.81 -15.35 5.65
CA GLY A 125 -15.28 -15.71 6.99
C GLY A 125 -14.26 -16.51 7.82
N VAL A 126 -12.98 -16.54 7.41
CA VAL A 126 -11.93 -17.28 8.14
C VAL A 126 -11.64 -16.55 9.46
N PRO A 127 -11.68 -17.24 10.62
CA PRO A 127 -11.38 -16.58 11.89
C PRO A 127 -10.01 -15.93 11.91
N VAL A 128 -9.96 -14.65 12.35
CA VAL A 128 -8.73 -13.85 12.43
C VAL A 128 -7.65 -14.56 13.27
N SER A 129 -8.04 -15.29 14.33
CA SER A 129 -7.10 -16.01 15.18
C SER A 129 -6.31 -17.11 14.45
N TRP A 130 -6.93 -17.78 13.48
CA TRP A 130 -6.28 -18.85 12.70
C TRP A 130 -5.23 -18.28 11.75
N THR A 131 -5.57 -17.19 11.09
CA THR A 131 -4.64 -16.53 10.18
C THR A 131 -3.51 -15.84 10.95
N LYS A 132 -3.79 -15.20 12.09
CA LYS A 132 -2.76 -14.60 12.96
C LYS A 132 -1.69 -15.60 13.42
N TRP A 133 -2.07 -16.87 13.68
CA TRP A 133 -1.07 -17.89 13.99
C TRP A 133 -0.03 -18.05 12.87
N TYR A 134 -0.48 -18.09 11.59
CA TYR A 134 0.42 -18.18 10.43
C TYR A 134 1.35 -16.97 10.33
N PHE A 135 0.83 -15.76 10.47
CA PHE A 135 1.64 -14.53 10.37
C PHE A 135 2.63 -14.43 11.53
N ASN A 136 2.24 -14.80 12.74
CA ASN A 136 3.15 -14.87 13.88
C ASN A 136 4.29 -15.87 13.64
N TRP A 137 3.97 -17.06 13.13
CA TRP A 137 4.99 -18.03 12.73
C TRP A 137 5.87 -17.49 11.61
N PHE A 138 5.30 -16.80 10.63
CA PHE A 138 6.04 -16.26 9.49
C PHE A 138 7.07 -15.20 9.89
N HIS A 139 6.71 -14.27 10.74
CA HIS A 139 7.56 -13.13 11.12
C HIS A 139 8.47 -13.41 12.33
N LYS A 140 8.20 -14.46 13.11
CA LYS A 140 8.86 -14.75 14.39
C LYS A 140 10.39 -14.66 14.37
N ASN A 141 11.02 -15.18 13.33
CA ASN A 141 12.48 -15.29 13.23
C ASN A 141 13.09 -14.25 12.29
N ALA A 142 12.28 -13.33 11.77
CA ALA A 142 12.80 -12.22 10.98
C ALA A 142 13.60 -11.27 11.88
N LYS A 143 14.74 -10.80 11.38
CA LYS A 143 15.59 -9.83 12.09
C LYS A 143 14.83 -8.54 12.38
N TYR A 144 14.13 -8.04 11.38
CA TYR A 144 13.17 -6.94 11.46
C TYR A 144 11.94 -7.25 10.60
N VAL A 145 10.78 -6.81 11.08
CA VAL A 145 9.52 -6.80 10.33
C VAL A 145 9.19 -5.35 9.99
N MET A 146 9.31 -4.99 8.71
CA MET A 146 9.05 -3.62 8.24
C MET A 146 7.55 -3.42 8.08
N CYS A 147 6.95 -2.69 9.01
CA CYS A 147 5.54 -2.31 9.01
C CYS A 147 5.32 -0.98 8.28
N SER A 148 4.13 -0.80 7.71
CA SER A 148 3.84 0.39 6.90
C SER A 148 3.51 1.63 7.74
N SER A 149 3.16 1.47 9.03
CA SER A 149 2.80 2.58 9.93
C SER A 149 3.04 2.24 11.39
N GLU A 150 3.03 3.27 12.24
CA GLU A 150 3.22 3.16 13.70
C GLU A 150 2.13 2.28 14.34
N SER A 151 0.87 2.52 14.02
CA SER A 151 -0.24 1.73 14.59
C SER A 151 -0.14 0.27 14.17
N ASN A 152 0.27 0.00 12.91
CA ASN A 152 0.50 -1.35 12.42
C ASN A 152 1.65 -2.04 13.18
N ALA A 153 2.75 -1.34 13.44
CA ALA A 153 3.86 -1.88 14.23
C ALA A 153 3.44 -2.18 15.67
N LYS A 154 2.64 -1.29 16.30
CA LYS A 154 2.11 -1.48 17.66
C LYS A 154 1.15 -2.67 17.77
N GLU A 155 0.25 -2.84 16.80
CA GLU A 155 -0.67 -4.00 16.75
C GLU A 155 0.08 -5.34 16.68
N ASN A 156 1.31 -5.33 16.15
CA ASN A 156 2.16 -6.50 15.96
C ASN A 156 3.44 -6.41 16.82
N SER A 157 3.31 -5.94 18.05
CA SER A 157 4.41 -5.72 18.99
C SER A 157 5.15 -6.98 19.45
N ASN A 158 4.61 -8.16 19.18
CA ASN A 158 5.24 -9.45 19.39
C ASN A 158 6.30 -9.79 18.32
N TRP A 159 6.40 -9.00 17.25
CA TRP A 159 7.47 -9.09 16.26
C TRP A 159 8.54 -8.02 16.54
N ASN A 160 9.71 -8.18 15.95
CA ASN A 160 10.73 -7.12 15.95
C ASN A 160 10.35 -6.05 14.89
N SER A 161 9.25 -5.35 15.15
CA SER A 161 8.64 -4.43 14.22
C SER A 161 9.36 -3.10 14.14
N VAL A 162 9.59 -2.61 12.92
CA VAL A 162 10.10 -1.27 12.60
C VAL A 162 9.20 -0.60 11.56
N VAL A 163 9.15 0.72 11.55
CA VAL A 163 8.33 1.45 10.57
C VAL A 163 9.16 1.76 9.35
N LEU A 164 8.68 1.38 8.17
CA LEU A 164 9.21 1.77 6.88
C LEU A 164 8.33 2.86 6.27
N ASP A 165 8.77 4.10 6.35
CA ASP A 165 8.09 5.25 5.77
C ASP A 165 7.80 5.04 4.27
N LYS A 166 6.76 5.70 3.78
CA LYS A 166 6.42 5.75 2.35
C LYS A 166 6.65 7.15 1.82
N GLY A 167 6.93 7.22 0.54
CA GLY A 167 7.00 8.47 -0.21
C GLY A 167 5.89 8.57 -1.24
N TYR A 168 5.88 9.66 -1.95
CA TYR A 168 5.05 9.88 -3.14
C TYR A 168 5.93 10.26 -4.33
N ASP A 169 5.38 10.08 -5.53
CA ASP A 169 6.08 10.38 -6.78
C ASP A 169 6.05 11.89 -7.07
N PHE A 170 7.05 12.40 -7.79
CA PHE A 170 7.19 13.82 -8.17
C PHE A 170 6.01 14.38 -8.99
N HIS A 171 5.18 13.54 -9.58
CA HIS A 171 3.93 13.93 -10.24
C HIS A 171 2.91 14.51 -9.26
N PHE A 172 2.90 14.03 -8.01
CA PHE A 172 1.98 14.46 -6.97
C PHE A 172 2.54 15.74 -6.33
N ARG A 173 2.12 16.86 -6.88
CA ARG A 173 2.55 18.20 -6.44
C ARG A 173 1.35 19.09 -6.20
N PHE A 174 1.52 20.02 -5.29
CA PHE A 174 0.51 21.01 -4.98
C PHE A 174 0.13 21.82 -6.23
N ASN A 175 -1.16 21.96 -6.42
CA ASN A 175 -1.74 22.93 -7.34
C ASN A 175 -3.01 23.48 -6.71
N ASP A 176 -3.12 24.79 -6.63
CA ASP A 176 -4.30 25.40 -6.05
C ASP A 176 -5.51 25.19 -6.98
N LYS A 177 -6.62 24.80 -6.39
CA LYS A 177 -7.85 24.54 -7.15
C LYS A 177 -8.60 25.84 -7.34
N TYR A 178 -8.98 26.13 -8.58
CA TYR A 178 -9.94 27.19 -8.83
C TYR A 178 -11.29 26.84 -8.19
N LYS A 179 -11.82 27.73 -7.33
CA LYS A 179 -13.12 27.57 -6.70
C LYS A 179 -14.21 27.80 -7.73
N ASP A 180 -14.96 26.75 -8.02
CA ASP A 180 -16.20 26.79 -8.80
C ASP A 180 -17.40 26.43 -7.91
N ASN A 181 -18.60 26.49 -8.46
CA ASN A 181 -19.83 26.16 -7.70
C ASN A 181 -20.08 24.65 -7.64
N LYS A 182 -19.01 23.85 -7.41
CA LYS A 182 -19.04 22.39 -7.36
C LYS A 182 -18.17 21.87 -6.25
N VAL A 183 -18.59 20.76 -5.66
CA VAL A 183 -17.78 19.96 -4.74
C VAL A 183 -17.49 18.62 -5.37
N VAL A 184 -16.21 18.29 -5.54
CA VAL A 184 -15.74 17.03 -6.12
C VAL A 184 -15.20 16.14 -5.01
N LEU A 185 -15.88 15.02 -4.76
CA LEU A 185 -15.43 13.95 -3.86
C LEU A 185 -14.77 12.86 -4.70
N LEU A 186 -13.52 12.53 -4.38
CA LEU A 186 -12.71 11.59 -5.15
C LEU A 186 -12.38 10.35 -4.33
N TYR A 187 -12.51 9.19 -4.95
CA TYR A 187 -11.84 7.96 -4.54
C TYR A 187 -10.84 7.55 -5.62
N ALA A 188 -9.65 7.10 -5.24
CA ALA A 188 -8.68 6.49 -6.14
C ALA A 188 -8.16 5.18 -5.54
N GLY A 189 -8.14 4.11 -6.34
CA GLY A 189 -7.67 2.81 -5.93
C GLY A 189 -8.40 1.64 -6.60
N ARG A 190 -8.13 0.42 -6.11
CA ARG A 190 -8.79 -0.78 -6.60
C ARG A 190 -10.29 -0.74 -6.31
N VAL A 191 -11.11 -1.08 -7.31
CA VAL A 191 -12.57 -1.14 -7.18
C VAL A 191 -12.98 -2.56 -6.78
N SER A 192 -12.90 -2.85 -5.48
CA SER A 192 -13.17 -4.16 -4.89
C SER A 192 -14.01 -4.03 -3.62
N LYS A 193 -14.62 -5.14 -3.18
CA LYS A 193 -15.60 -5.13 -2.08
C LYS A 193 -15.01 -4.64 -0.76
N GLU A 194 -13.79 -5.07 -0.44
CA GLU A 194 -13.07 -4.72 0.79
C GLU A 194 -12.73 -3.22 0.90
N LYS A 195 -12.80 -2.48 -0.21
CA LYS A 195 -12.61 -1.02 -0.20
C LYS A 195 -13.86 -0.24 0.20
N ASN A 196 -14.96 -0.93 0.52
CA ASN A 196 -16.18 -0.35 1.08
C ASN A 196 -16.75 0.82 0.24
N LEU A 197 -16.72 0.69 -1.09
CA LEU A 197 -17.11 1.78 -2.00
C LEU A 197 -18.61 2.08 -1.99
N ASP A 198 -19.45 1.18 -1.48
CA ASP A 198 -20.86 1.48 -1.25
C ASP A 198 -21.00 2.67 -0.29
N ALA A 199 -20.20 2.72 0.80
CA ALA A 199 -20.22 3.85 1.73
C ALA A 199 -19.81 5.18 1.06
N PHE A 200 -18.84 5.16 0.14
CA PHE A 200 -18.49 6.33 -0.68
C PHE A 200 -19.65 6.76 -1.59
N CYS A 201 -20.28 5.82 -2.27
CA CYS A 201 -21.37 6.12 -3.19
C CYS A 201 -22.62 6.66 -2.46
N GLU A 202 -22.88 6.19 -1.24
CA GLU A 202 -24.02 6.55 -0.38
C GLU A 202 -23.78 7.79 0.48
N LEU A 203 -22.57 8.39 0.47
CA LEU A 203 -22.27 9.59 1.25
C LEU A 203 -23.35 10.68 1.05
N ASP A 204 -23.83 11.23 2.15
CA ASP A 204 -24.65 12.41 2.18
C ASP A 204 -23.89 13.58 2.81
N VAL A 205 -23.74 14.66 2.07
CA VAL A 205 -23.05 15.89 2.49
C VAL A 205 -23.98 17.10 2.50
N SER A 206 -25.28 16.87 2.47
CA SER A 206 -26.31 17.93 2.47
C SER A 206 -26.28 18.79 3.72
N SER A 207 -25.70 18.30 4.81
CA SER A 207 -25.53 19.06 6.06
C SER A 207 -24.44 20.14 6.01
N CYS A 208 -23.50 20.04 5.07
CA CYS A 208 -22.34 20.93 4.97
C CYS A 208 -22.13 21.54 3.57
N VAL A 209 -22.92 21.13 2.59
CA VAL A 209 -22.87 21.67 1.22
C VAL A 209 -24.24 22.30 0.90
N ALA A 210 -24.23 23.57 0.49
CA ALA A 210 -25.46 24.27 0.16
C ALA A 210 -26.22 23.58 -0.99
N PRO A 211 -27.57 23.58 -0.99
CA PRO A 211 -28.37 22.92 -2.03
C PRO A 211 -28.10 23.42 -3.45
N SER A 212 -27.59 24.64 -3.62
CA SER A 212 -27.24 25.24 -4.91
C SER A 212 -25.87 24.76 -5.46
N VAL A 213 -25.10 23.99 -4.69
CA VAL A 213 -23.76 23.49 -5.07
C VAL A 213 -23.90 22.07 -5.60
N GLU A 214 -23.40 21.82 -6.80
CA GLU A 214 -23.36 20.49 -7.39
C GLU A 214 -22.31 19.61 -6.70
N VAL A 215 -22.72 18.47 -6.14
CA VAL A 215 -21.77 17.47 -5.58
C VAL A 215 -21.50 16.38 -6.62
N ILE A 216 -20.24 16.24 -7.01
CA ILE A 216 -19.77 15.25 -7.99
C ILE A 216 -18.95 14.20 -7.31
N LYS A 217 -19.36 12.93 -7.38
CA LYS A 217 -18.57 11.79 -6.88
C LYS A 217 -17.84 11.11 -8.04
N VAL A 218 -16.52 10.93 -7.88
CA VAL A 218 -15.62 10.38 -8.90
C VAL A 218 -14.85 9.18 -8.32
N ILE A 219 -14.82 8.09 -9.08
CA ILE A 219 -14.03 6.90 -8.77
C ILE A 219 -12.96 6.72 -9.86
N VAL A 220 -11.70 6.77 -9.46
CA VAL A 220 -10.53 6.44 -10.30
C VAL A 220 -10.03 5.06 -9.92
N GLY A 221 -9.89 4.18 -10.91
CA GLY A 221 -9.46 2.81 -10.74
C GLY A 221 -10.36 1.80 -11.42
N ASP A 222 -10.00 0.54 -11.28
CA ASP A 222 -10.75 -0.59 -11.82
C ASP A 222 -10.72 -1.78 -10.85
N GLY A 223 -11.56 -2.78 -11.10
CA GLY A 223 -11.57 -3.98 -10.29
C GLY A 223 -12.89 -4.76 -10.39
N PRO A 224 -12.96 -5.92 -9.71
CA PRO A 224 -14.05 -6.87 -9.88
C PRO A 224 -15.43 -6.34 -9.43
N TYR A 225 -15.47 -5.32 -8.57
CA TYR A 225 -16.71 -4.76 -8.03
C TYR A 225 -17.28 -3.62 -8.88
N LYS A 226 -16.54 -3.09 -9.86
CA LYS A 226 -16.91 -1.92 -10.67
C LYS A 226 -18.26 -2.07 -11.37
N LYS A 227 -18.48 -3.17 -12.09
CA LYS A 227 -19.75 -3.39 -12.84
C LYS A 227 -20.97 -3.37 -11.92
N LYS A 228 -20.84 -3.92 -10.71
CA LYS A 228 -21.91 -3.94 -9.71
C LYS A 228 -22.20 -2.52 -9.20
N LEU A 229 -21.15 -1.74 -8.88
CA LEU A 229 -21.31 -0.35 -8.44
C LEU A 229 -21.91 0.53 -9.53
N GLN A 230 -21.46 0.43 -10.79
CA GLN A 230 -22.00 1.19 -11.90
C GLN A 230 -23.51 0.93 -12.11
N LYS A 231 -23.93 -0.34 -11.92
CA LYS A 231 -25.37 -0.68 -12.01
C LYS A 231 -26.17 -0.12 -10.84
N LYS A 232 -25.61 -0.15 -9.62
CA LYS A 232 -26.28 0.31 -8.40
C LYS A 232 -26.31 1.85 -8.30
N TYR A 233 -25.24 2.51 -8.75
CA TYR A 233 -25.05 3.97 -8.62
C TYR A 233 -24.70 4.60 -9.98
N PRO A 234 -25.65 4.72 -10.92
CA PRO A 234 -25.39 5.17 -12.29
C PRO A 234 -24.95 6.65 -12.39
N HIS A 235 -25.18 7.45 -11.35
CA HIS A 235 -24.79 8.86 -11.27
C HIS A 235 -23.30 9.06 -10.88
N ILE A 236 -22.61 8.01 -10.40
CA ILE A 236 -21.20 8.09 -10.05
C ILE A 236 -20.33 8.04 -11.31
N ARG A 237 -19.29 8.91 -11.37
CA ARG A 237 -18.37 8.96 -12.50
C ARG A 237 -17.20 7.99 -12.29
N PHE A 238 -17.05 7.00 -13.17
CA PHE A 238 -15.94 6.04 -13.15
C PHE A 238 -14.96 6.36 -14.29
N LEU A 239 -13.73 6.75 -13.94
CA LEU A 239 -12.71 7.17 -14.92
C LEU A 239 -11.75 6.04 -15.33
N GLY A 240 -11.87 4.83 -14.74
CA GLY A 240 -10.90 3.76 -14.95
C GLY A 240 -9.55 4.05 -14.29
N TYR A 241 -8.54 3.25 -14.63
CA TYR A 241 -7.17 3.49 -14.14
C TYR A 241 -6.62 4.81 -14.68
N LYS A 242 -5.96 5.58 -13.81
CA LYS A 242 -5.15 6.74 -14.12
C LYS A 242 -3.80 6.60 -13.42
N PHE A 243 -2.74 7.13 -14.03
CA PHE A 243 -1.37 7.04 -13.53
C PHE A 243 -0.64 8.37 -13.71
N GLY A 244 0.44 8.58 -12.97
CA GLY A 244 1.31 9.75 -13.09
C GLY A 244 0.54 11.08 -13.07
N GLU A 245 0.81 11.95 -14.02
CA GLU A 245 0.18 13.29 -14.12
C GLU A 245 -1.35 13.24 -14.25
N GLU A 246 -1.93 12.24 -14.92
CA GLU A 246 -3.39 12.12 -15.02
C GLU A 246 -4.04 11.83 -13.66
N LEU A 247 -3.42 10.98 -12.85
CA LEU A 247 -3.89 10.68 -11.49
C LEU A 247 -3.69 11.90 -10.58
N ALA A 248 -2.53 12.54 -10.66
CA ALA A 248 -2.24 13.76 -9.91
C ALA A 248 -3.28 14.85 -10.19
N ARG A 249 -3.68 15.02 -11.47
CA ARG A 249 -4.72 15.97 -11.85
C ARG A 249 -6.08 15.62 -11.25
N CYS A 250 -6.42 14.33 -11.12
CA CYS A 250 -7.65 13.93 -10.44
C CYS A 250 -7.64 14.37 -8.97
N TYR A 251 -6.53 14.18 -8.26
CA TYR A 251 -6.38 14.68 -6.88
C TYR A 251 -6.46 16.21 -6.82
N GLN A 252 -5.72 16.93 -7.66
CA GLN A 252 -5.69 18.40 -7.68
C GLN A 252 -7.07 19.02 -7.90
N LEU A 253 -7.94 18.38 -8.70
CA LEU A 253 -9.30 18.84 -9.00
C LEU A 253 -10.33 18.43 -7.92
N ALA A 254 -10.00 17.54 -7.01
CA ALA A 254 -10.88 17.13 -5.94
C ALA A 254 -10.86 18.14 -4.78
N ASP A 255 -12.02 18.30 -4.11
CA ASP A 255 -12.11 19.06 -2.86
C ASP A 255 -11.76 18.20 -1.66
N VAL A 256 -12.22 16.93 -1.67
CA VAL A 256 -11.88 15.96 -0.65
C VAL A 256 -11.56 14.61 -1.31
N PHE A 257 -10.46 14.01 -0.91
CA PHE A 257 -10.18 12.60 -1.17
C PHE A 257 -10.83 11.75 -0.08
N VAL A 258 -11.74 10.87 -0.47
CA VAL A 258 -12.46 10.02 0.48
C VAL A 258 -11.87 8.62 0.47
N PHE A 259 -11.43 8.15 1.64
CA PHE A 259 -10.87 6.82 1.84
C PHE A 259 -11.81 5.95 2.69
N PRO A 260 -12.77 5.23 2.07
CA PRO A 260 -13.83 4.53 2.79
C PRO A 260 -13.43 3.13 3.30
N SER A 261 -12.17 2.71 3.06
CA SER A 261 -11.67 1.40 3.49
C SER A 261 -11.64 1.30 5.01
N LYS A 262 -12.10 0.16 5.55
CA LYS A 262 -12.01 -0.17 6.98
C LYS A 262 -10.84 -1.10 7.30
N VAL A 263 -10.22 -1.68 6.27
CA VAL A 263 -9.08 -2.58 6.40
C VAL A 263 -7.97 -2.12 5.46
N ASP A 264 -6.98 -1.47 6.03
CA ASP A 264 -5.77 -1.07 5.30
C ASP A 264 -4.57 -1.01 6.26
N THR A 265 -3.35 -1.03 5.73
CA THR A 265 -2.12 -0.90 6.53
C THR A 265 -1.52 0.48 6.44
N TYR A 266 -1.76 1.19 5.33
CA TYR A 266 -1.25 2.54 5.11
C TYR A 266 -2.17 3.36 4.20
N GLY A 267 -2.37 2.93 2.94
CA GLY A 267 -3.08 3.72 1.93
C GLY A 267 -2.18 4.76 1.28
N ILE A 268 -1.26 4.35 0.40
CA ILE A 268 -0.36 5.28 -0.33
C ILE A 268 -1.16 6.41 -1.03
N VAL A 269 -2.34 6.11 -1.53
CA VAL A 269 -3.26 7.07 -2.17
C VAL A 269 -3.66 8.25 -1.26
N ILE A 270 -3.65 8.05 0.08
CA ILE A 270 -3.83 9.12 1.07
C ILE A 270 -2.69 10.13 0.97
N LEU A 271 -1.46 9.61 0.96
CA LEU A 271 -0.25 10.44 0.85
C LEU A 271 -0.19 11.17 -0.51
N GLU A 272 -0.58 10.51 -1.59
CA GLU A 272 -0.65 11.09 -2.94
C GLU A 272 -1.67 12.25 -2.99
N ALA A 273 -2.85 12.07 -2.39
CA ALA A 273 -3.87 13.12 -2.30
C ALA A 273 -3.36 14.33 -1.51
N MET A 274 -2.76 14.11 -0.34
CA MET A 274 -2.19 15.17 0.49
C MET A 274 -1.05 15.91 -0.21
N ALA A 275 -0.19 15.20 -0.94
CA ALA A 275 0.88 15.80 -1.74
C ALA A 275 0.35 16.74 -2.83
N CYS A 276 -0.84 16.47 -3.37
CA CYS A 276 -1.56 17.34 -4.28
C CYS A 276 -2.35 18.47 -3.56
N GLY A 277 -2.27 18.56 -2.24
CA GLY A 277 -3.02 19.53 -1.43
C GLY A 277 -4.49 19.16 -1.26
N THR A 278 -4.88 17.92 -1.47
CA THR A 278 -6.28 17.47 -1.34
C THR A 278 -6.51 16.88 0.05
N PRO A 279 -7.35 17.53 0.90
CA PRO A 279 -7.66 17.01 2.23
C PRO A 279 -8.33 15.64 2.16
N VAL A 280 -8.10 14.83 3.19
CA VAL A 280 -8.55 13.43 3.22
C VAL A 280 -9.63 13.22 4.27
N ALA A 281 -10.70 12.52 3.89
CA ALA A 281 -11.72 12.02 4.81
C ALA A 281 -11.67 10.50 4.90
N ALA A 282 -11.60 9.93 6.11
CA ALA A 282 -11.48 8.49 6.31
C ALA A 282 -12.13 8.02 7.61
N TYR A 283 -12.30 6.70 7.75
CA TYR A 283 -12.59 6.08 9.04
C TYR A 283 -11.34 6.07 9.94
N PRO A 284 -11.50 6.10 11.30
CA PRO A 284 -10.40 6.08 12.26
C PRO A 284 -9.81 4.67 12.42
N VAL A 285 -9.24 4.14 11.33
CA VAL A 285 -8.63 2.81 11.27
C VAL A 285 -7.12 2.92 11.02
N THR A 286 -6.38 1.83 11.27
CA THR A 286 -4.94 1.71 10.99
C THR A 286 -4.61 2.19 9.58
N GLY A 287 -3.53 2.91 9.44
CA GLY A 287 -3.12 3.58 8.20
C GLY A 287 -3.64 5.02 8.15
N PRO A 288 -4.94 5.30 7.97
CA PRO A 288 -5.50 6.64 8.08
C PRO A 288 -5.13 7.39 9.36
N ILE A 289 -5.28 6.77 10.55
CA ILE A 289 -4.95 7.42 11.84
C ILE A 289 -3.48 7.81 12.01
N ASP A 290 -2.57 7.18 11.25
CA ASP A 290 -1.15 7.49 11.28
C ASP A 290 -0.75 8.63 10.33
N GLN A 291 -1.63 8.98 9.40
CA GLN A 291 -1.37 9.97 8.36
C GLN A 291 -2.23 11.22 8.50
N ILE A 292 -3.47 11.05 8.93
CA ILE A 292 -4.46 12.14 9.00
C ILE A 292 -4.41 12.79 10.38
N GLN A 293 -4.12 14.08 10.38
CA GLN A 293 -4.23 14.97 11.53
C GLN A 293 -5.46 15.85 11.31
N ASN A 294 -6.50 15.63 12.15
CA ASN A 294 -7.76 16.34 12.04
C ASN A 294 -7.57 17.86 12.04
N GLY A 295 -8.18 18.53 11.06
CA GLY A 295 -8.11 19.98 10.86
C GLY A 295 -6.81 20.50 10.21
N VAL A 296 -5.82 19.63 9.93
CA VAL A 296 -4.55 20.01 9.29
C VAL A 296 -4.45 19.51 7.86
N ASN A 297 -4.73 18.22 7.65
CA ASN A 297 -4.62 17.57 6.32
C ASN A 297 -5.81 16.67 5.97
N GLY A 298 -6.84 16.69 6.80
CA GLY A 298 -8.04 15.93 6.62
C GLY A 298 -8.79 15.74 7.92
N PHE A 299 -9.69 14.76 7.94
CA PHE A 299 -10.46 14.38 9.10
C PHE A 299 -10.77 12.89 9.13
N VAL A 300 -10.68 12.27 10.31
CA VAL A 300 -11.13 10.89 10.56
C VAL A 300 -12.30 10.89 11.50
N ASP A 301 -13.37 10.16 11.14
CA ASP A 301 -14.55 9.99 11.96
C ASP A 301 -15.20 8.62 11.73
N VAL A 302 -15.95 8.12 12.70
CA VAL A 302 -16.75 6.89 12.58
C VAL A 302 -17.92 7.05 11.62
N ASP A 303 -18.41 8.29 11.44
CA ASP A 303 -19.29 8.69 10.35
C ASP A 303 -18.51 9.37 9.22
N LEU A 304 -18.47 8.71 8.08
CA LEU A 304 -17.70 9.18 6.93
C LEU A 304 -18.25 10.49 6.34
N SER A 305 -19.56 10.75 6.45
CA SER A 305 -20.16 12.02 6.01
C SER A 305 -19.66 13.17 6.87
N THR A 306 -19.62 12.98 8.18
CA THR A 306 -19.02 13.94 9.12
C THR A 306 -17.55 14.20 8.80
N ALA A 307 -16.76 13.14 8.55
CA ALA A 307 -15.35 13.29 8.15
C ALA A 307 -15.20 14.13 6.88
N VAL A 308 -16.06 13.94 5.87
CA VAL A 308 -16.04 14.73 4.63
C VAL A 308 -16.37 16.18 4.90
N CYS A 309 -17.40 16.45 5.70
CA CYS A 309 -17.81 17.83 6.01
C CYS A 309 -16.67 18.62 6.68
N PHE A 310 -15.99 18.04 7.66
CA PHE A 310 -14.84 18.72 8.27
C PHE A 310 -13.62 18.79 7.35
N ALA A 311 -13.41 17.79 6.49
CA ALA A 311 -12.32 17.83 5.53
C ALA A 311 -12.48 18.92 4.47
N LEU A 312 -13.71 19.31 4.11
CA LEU A 312 -14.00 20.43 3.20
C LEU A 312 -13.50 21.80 3.72
N GLU A 313 -13.37 21.95 5.04
CA GLU A 313 -12.90 23.18 5.68
C GLU A 313 -11.37 23.23 5.82
N VAL A 314 -10.66 22.14 5.50
CA VAL A 314 -9.21 22.05 5.67
C VAL A 314 -8.49 22.81 4.54
N ASP A 315 -7.47 23.60 4.94
CA ASP A 315 -6.63 24.34 3.99
C ASP A 315 -5.74 23.41 3.15
N ARG A 316 -5.79 23.58 1.85
CA ARG A 316 -5.03 22.78 0.89
C ARG A 316 -3.52 22.95 1.00
N GLY A 317 -3.06 24.18 1.30
CA GLY A 317 -1.64 24.49 1.51
C GLY A 317 -1.10 23.76 2.75
N SER A 318 -1.83 23.82 3.86
CA SER A 318 -1.50 23.07 5.08
C SER A 318 -1.48 21.57 4.85
N THR A 319 -2.44 21.05 4.09
CA THR A 319 -2.48 19.64 3.68
C THR A 319 -1.20 19.23 2.95
N HIS A 320 -0.80 19.97 1.92
CA HIS A 320 0.43 19.72 1.18
C HIS A 320 1.68 19.78 2.08
N LEU A 321 1.79 20.83 2.90
CA LEU A 321 2.94 21.05 3.78
C LEU A 321 3.11 19.91 4.81
N SER A 322 2.03 19.28 5.24
CA SER A 322 2.06 18.19 6.22
C SER A 322 2.84 16.95 5.76
N VAL A 323 3.02 16.79 4.44
CA VAL A 323 3.66 15.60 3.84
C VAL A 323 4.92 15.91 3.03
N LYS A 324 5.39 17.17 3.01
CA LYS A 324 6.53 17.62 2.20
C LYS A 324 7.82 16.82 2.39
N ASP A 325 8.01 16.26 3.60
CA ASP A 325 9.21 15.50 3.96
C ASP A 325 9.08 13.99 3.66
N LYS A 326 7.92 13.54 3.16
CA LYS A 326 7.67 12.15 2.78
C LYS A 326 8.12 11.90 1.35
N ASN A 327 9.25 11.23 1.19
CA ASN A 327 9.81 10.95 -0.14
C ASN A 327 10.45 9.56 -0.19
N TRP A 328 10.52 8.99 -1.38
CA TRP A 328 11.03 7.64 -1.60
C TRP A 328 12.54 7.49 -1.31
N LYS A 329 13.31 8.56 -1.39
CA LYS A 329 14.74 8.54 -1.02
C LYS A 329 14.92 8.26 0.46
N LYS A 330 14.09 8.87 1.32
CA LYS A 330 14.07 8.59 2.76
C LYS A 330 13.65 7.13 3.03
N SER A 331 12.61 6.65 2.35
CA SER A 331 12.16 5.26 2.45
C SER A 331 13.27 4.27 2.05
N ALA A 332 13.98 4.54 0.96
CA ALA A 332 15.11 3.72 0.51
C ALA A 332 16.25 3.71 1.53
N SER A 333 16.59 4.87 2.12
CA SER A 333 17.62 4.96 3.17
C SER A 333 17.24 4.17 4.41
N GLN A 334 15.99 4.25 4.87
CA GLN A 334 15.49 3.44 6.00
C GLN A 334 15.50 1.94 5.67
N PHE A 335 15.08 1.56 4.46
CA PHE A 335 15.12 0.16 4.02
C PHE A 335 16.54 -0.40 4.10
N VAL A 336 17.51 0.34 3.58
CA VAL A 336 18.94 -0.03 3.66
C VAL A 336 19.39 -0.13 5.10
N GLU A 337 19.07 0.86 5.95
CA GLU A 337 19.42 0.82 7.37
C GLU A 337 18.94 -0.47 8.03
N TYR A 338 17.66 -0.85 7.83
CA TYR A 338 17.10 -2.06 8.45
C TYR A 338 17.68 -3.36 7.87
N ILE A 339 18.09 -3.37 6.62
CA ILE A 339 18.80 -4.51 6.00
C ILE A 339 20.18 -4.70 6.67
N TYR A 340 20.89 -3.58 6.96
CA TYR A 340 22.26 -3.64 7.48
C TYR A 340 22.37 -3.58 9.01
N LYS A 341 21.41 -2.99 9.70
CA LYS A 341 21.44 -2.77 11.15
C LYS A 341 21.79 -4.06 11.88
N ASN A 342 22.95 -4.10 12.55
CA ASN A 342 23.60 -5.23 13.23
C ASN A 342 24.40 -6.19 12.30
N GLN A 343 25.33 -5.67 11.62
CA GLN A 343 26.58 -6.40 11.38
C GLN A 343 27.55 -6.16 12.52
#